data_a95fa61c466d2ed07bf7508f2eb72ff3
#
_entry.id   a95fa61c466d2ed07bf7508f2eb72ff3
#
_cell.length_a   1.000
_cell.length_b   1.000
_cell.length_c   1.000
_cell.angle_alpha   90.00
_cell.angle_beta   90.00
_cell.angle_gamma   90.00
#
_symmetry.space_group_name_H-M   'P 1'
#
loop_
_entity.id
_entity.type
_entity.pdbx_description
1 polymer ?
#
loop_
_entity_poly.entity_id
_entity_poly.type
_entity_poly.pdbx_seq_one_letter_code
_entity_poly.pdbx_strand_id
1 'polypeptide(L)'
;DCSRHYFSIAVIKQYLDLLALHGCNQFHWHITDDQGWRFEVKALPDLAIKGSVRQQTVIGRNSGLYDGQPYGGYYTQDECREIVVYAAERYINVIPEIDMPGHMQAALHVYPNLGCTGGPYPVWQVWGVSNDVLCGGNPEVLLFIKTVLGELCDVFPSQFIHIGGDECPKVRWKNCAKCQAKIRELGLKDDGHHSLENQLQTYINREVEQFLKSRGRNLSGWDETLEGGLTESAVVMSWRGVNGGIEAARQHHRVIMTPTDYCYIDYYQLKNTWNLPTAIGGSVP
;
A
#
# COMPACT_ATOMS: atom_id res chain seq x y z
N ASP A 1 -8.08 -5.59 2.44
CA ASP A 1 -7.01 -5.15 3.35
C ASP A 1 -6.76 -6.24 4.39
N CYS A 2 -5.61 -6.89 4.29
CA CYS A 2 -5.16 -7.90 5.25
C CYS A 2 -3.99 -7.37 6.10
N SER A 3 -3.57 -6.15 5.89
CA SER A 3 -2.48 -5.53 6.62
C SER A 3 -2.94 -4.98 7.97
N ARG A 4 -3.99 -4.16 7.98
CA ARG A 4 -4.53 -3.63 9.25
C ARG A 4 -5.15 -4.74 10.08
N HIS A 5 -5.74 -5.75 9.42
CA HIS A 5 -6.24 -6.95 10.07
C HIS A 5 -5.87 -8.20 9.25
N TYR A 6 -5.16 -9.15 9.88
CA TYR A 6 -4.76 -10.41 9.24
C TYR A 6 -5.94 -11.39 9.18
N PHE A 7 -6.19 -11.94 8.00
CA PHE A 7 -7.18 -12.98 7.79
C PHE A 7 -6.50 -14.29 7.36
N SER A 8 -6.97 -15.43 7.85
CA SER A 8 -6.43 -16.72 7.44
C SER A 8 -6.74 -17.01 5.97
N ILE A 9 -5.94 -17.91 5.38
CA ILE A 9 -6.16 -18.41 4.00
C ILE A 9 -7.59 -18.94 3.80
N ALA A 10 -8.15 -19.59 4.81
CA ALA A 10 -9.52 -20.09 4.76
C ALA A 10 -10.55 -18.96 4.57
N VAL A 11 -10.37 -17.84 5.28
CA VAL A 11 -11.23 -16.66 5.13
C VAL A 11 -11.05 -16.00 3.77
N ILE A 12 -9.81 -15.90 3.28
CA ILE A 12 -9.54 -15.35 1.94
C ILE A 12 -10.24 -16.20 0.85
N LYS A 13 -10.20 -17.53 0.96
CA LYS A 13 -10.91 -18.41 0.03
C LYS A 13 -12.44 -18.21 0.05
N GLN A 14 -13.04 -18.10 1.25
CA GLN A 14 -14.46 -17.77 1.38
C GLN A 14 -14.79 -16.41 0.72
N TYR A 15 -13.91 -15.43 0.88
CA TYR A 15 -14.08 -14.12 0.24
C TYR A 15 -14.01 -14.22 -1.29
N LEU A 16 -13.09 -15.02 -1.82
CA LEU A 16 -12.99 -15.29 -3.25
C LEU A 16 -14.25 -16.01 -3.79
N ASP A 17 -14.83 -16.92 -3.02
CA ASP A 17 -16.11 -17.58 -3.38
C ASP A 17 -17.24 -16.55 -3.49
N LEU A 18 -17.30 -15.59 -2.55
CA LEU A 18 -18.28 -14.50 -2.58
C LEU A 18 -18.04 -13.56 -3.78
N LEU A 19 -16.80 -13.20 -4.07
CA LEU A 19 -16.47 -12.40 -5.25
C LEU A 19 -16.91 -13.09 -6.54
N ALA A 20 -16.65 -14.38 -6.67
CA ALA A 20 -17.08 -15.19 -7.82
C ALA A 20 -18.62 -15.24 -7.94
N LEU A 21 -19.33 -15.45 -6.81
CA LEU A 21 -20.80 -15.46 -6.76
C LEU A 21 -21.39 -14.12 -7.25
N HIS A 22 -20.71 -13.01 -6.97
CA HIS A 22 -21.12 -11.67 -7.41
C HIS A 22 -20.57 -11.27 -8.78
N GLY A 23 -19.93 -12.18 -9.52
CA GLY A 23 -19.40 -11.93 -10.85
C GLY A 23 -18.15 -11.02 -10.88
N CYS A 24 -17.48 -10.84 -9.75
CA CYS A 24 -16.21 -10.12 -9.70
C CYS A 24 -15.09 -10.99 -10.26
N ASN A 25 -14.22 -10.41 -11.08
CA ASN A 25 -13.09 -11.11 -11.72
C ASN A 25 -11.71 -10.55 -11.34
N GLN A 26 -11.66 -9.62 -10.40
CA GLN A 26 -10.41 -9.05 -9.87
C GLN A 26 -10.49 -9.08 -8.34
N PHE A 27 -9.41 -9.51 -7.71
CA PHE A 27 -9.19 -9.42 -6.28
C PHE A 27 -7.95 -8.57 -6.01
N HIS A 28 -8.15 -7.36 -5.52
CA HIS A 28 -7.07 -6.49 -5.07
C HIS A 28 -6.71 -6.85 -3.63
N TRP A 29 -5.49 -7.36 -3.43
CA TRP A 29 -5.04 -7.88 -2.14
C TRP A 29 -3.99 -6.95 -1.52
N HIS A 30 -4.43 -6.11 -0.60
CA HIS A 30 -3.59 -5.19 0.17
C HIS A 30 -2.95 -5.94 1.33
N ILE A 31 -1.65 -6.22 1.23
CA ILE A 31 -0.92 -7.14 2.12
C ILE A 31 0.24 -6.50 2.89
N THR A 32 0.48 -5.21 2.72
CA THR A 32 1.48 -4.48 3.52
C THR A 32 1.01 -3.07 3.83
N ASP A 33 1.22 -2.65 5.08
CA ASP A 33 0.90 -1.31 5.55
C ASP A 33 1.65 -1.02 6.86
N ASP A 34 1.44 0.15 7.45
CA ASP A 34 2.04 0.60 8.70
C ASP A 34 1.81 -0.38 9.86
N GLN A 35 0.63 -1.05 9.89
CA GLN A 35 0.19 -1.93 10.98
C GLN A 35 0.61 -3.38 10.82
N GLY A 36 1.22 -3.74 9.70
CA GLY A 36 1.76 -5.09 9.51
C GLY A 36 2.20 -5.41 8.09
N TRP A 37 3.27 -6.16 7.99
CA TRP A 37 3.79 -6.73 6.75
C TRP A 37 3.30 -8.18 6.62
N ARG A 38 2.56 -8.53 5.56
CA ARG A 38 1.91 -9.84 5.45
C ARG A 38 2.47 -10.76 4.37
N PHE A 39 3.46 -10.33 3.62
CA PHE A 39 4.05 -11.12 2.53
C PHE A 39 5.44 -11.64 2.90
N GLU A 40 5.67 -12.95 2.76
CA GLU A 40 6.99 -13.54 2.91
C GLU A 40 7.91 -13.10 1.77
N VAL A 41 9.04 -12.48 2.12
CA VAL A 41 10.14 -12.18 1.20
C VAL A 41 11.34 -13.00 1.62
N LYS A 42 11.70 -14.03 0.85
CA LYS A 42 12.76 -15.00 1.24
C LYS A 42 14.14 -14.36 1.36
N ALA A 43 14.43 -13.37 0.53
CA ALA A 43 15.66 -12.57 0.63
C ALA A 43 15.67 -11.64 1.87
N LEU A 44 14.52 -11.34 2.46
CA LEU A 44 14.34 -10.42 3.59
C LEU A 44 13.39 -11.03 4.64
N PRO A 45 13.73 -12.19 5.24
CA PRO A 45 12.81 -13.00 6.04
C PRO A 45 12.28 -12.28 7.28
N ASP A 46 13.05 -11.35 7.83
CA ASP A 46 12.65 -10.56 8.99
C ASP A 46 11.40 -9.69 8.76
N LEU A 47 11.09 -9.34 7.50
CA LEU A 47 9.84 -8.65 7.17
C LEU A 47 8.61 -9.43 7.63
N ALA A 48 8.57 -10.73 7.30
CA ALA A 48 7.49 -11.61 7.74
C ALA A 48 7.57 -11.92 9.23
N ILE A 49 8.77 -12.15 9.78
CA ILE A 49 8.95 -12.59 11.17
C ILE A 49 8.68 -11.45 12.17
N LYS A 50 9.23 -10.26 11.92
CA LYS A 50 9.18 -9.10 12.83
C LYS A 50 8.17 -8.04 12.40
N GLY A 51 8.12 -7.74 11.10
CA GLY A 51 7.22 -6.71 10.55
C GLY A 51 5.75 -7.11 10.55
N SER A 52 5.44 -8.41 10.71
CA SER A 52 4.07 -8.90 10.71
C SER A 52 3.35 -8.76 12.05
N VAL A 53 4.06 -8.43 13.14
CA VAL A 53 3.50 -8.44 14.50
C VAL A 53 3.57 -7.05 15.12
N ARG A 54 2.43 -6.50 15.53
CA ARG A 54 2.34 -5.34 16.43
C ARG A 54 2.11 -5.78 17.85
N GLN A 55 2.62 -5.01 18.81
CA GLN A 55 2.62 -5.42 20.23
C GLN A 55 1.24 -5.29 20.90
N GLN A 56 0.39 -4.43 20.36
CA GLN A 56 -0.96 -4.20 20.82
C GLN A 56 -1.77 -3.47 19.73
N THR A 57 -3.08 -3.40 19.90
CA THR A 57 -3.95 -2.65 18.98
C THR A 57 -4.76 -1.62 19.77
N VAL A 58 -4.95 -0.43 19.20
CA VAL A 58 -5.82 0.58 19.78
C VAL A 58 -7.26 0.09 19.83
N ILE A 59 -7.96 0.33 20.93
CA ILE A 59 -9.37 0.02 21.10
C ILE A 59 -10.19 1.18 20.52
N GLY A 60 -11.04 0.88 19.53
CA GLY A 60 -11.79 1.88 18.82
C GLY A 60 -10.93 2.84 17.99
N ARG A 61 -11.48 4.01 17.63
CA ARG A 61 -10.79 4.97 16.77
C ARG A 61 -9.87 5.87 17.60
N ASN A 62 -8.61 5.45 17.76
CA ASN A 62 -7.55 6.25 18.41
C ASN A 62 -7.94 6.80 19.79
N SER A 63 -8.57 5.97 20.60
CA SER A 63 -9.04 6.34 21.95
C SER A 63 -7.90 6.60 22.95
N GLY A 64 -6.68 6.19 22.63
CA GLY A 64 -5.54 6.15 23.55
C GLY A 64 -5.54 4.92 24.47
N LEU A 65 -6.55 4.05 24.37
CA LEU A 65 -6.63 2.77 25.07
C LEU A 65 -6.18 1.64 24.15
N TYR A 66 -5.50 0.65 24.69
CA TYR A 66 -4.94 -0.48 23.93
C TYR A 66 -5.37 -1.80 24.55
N ASP A 67 -5.45 -2.84 23.74
CA ASP A 67 -5.81 -4.19 24.18
C ASP A 67 -4.66 -4.93 24.88
N GLY A 68 -3.42 -4.44 24.75
CA GLY A 68 -2.24 -5.04 25.35
C GLY A 68 -1.92 -6.45 24.81
N GLN A 69 -2.47 -6.83 23.67
CA GLN A 69 -2.28 -8.16 23.09
C GLN A 69 -1.48 -8.06 21.77
N PRO A 70 -0.38 -8.83 21.62
CA PRO A 70 0.30 -8.96 20.35
C PRO A 70 -0.65 -9.48 19.26
N TYR A 71 -0.61 -8.85 18.10
CA TYR A 71 -1.45 -9.22 16.97
C TYR A 71 -0.63 -9.27 15.68
N GLY A 72 -0.81 -10.31 14.88
CA GLY A 72 -0.11 -10.43 13.62
C GLY A 72 -0.34 -11.74 12.89
N GLY A 73 0.45 -11.95 11.88
CA GLY A 73 0.46 -13.08 10.97
C GLY A 73 0.96 -12.63 9.61
N TYR A 74 1.34 -13.58 8.78
CA TYR A 74 1.77 -13.34 7.40
C TYR A 74 1.42 -14.55 6.53
N TYR A 75 1.50 -14.37 5.24
CA TYR A 75 1.34 -15.40 4.24
C TYR A 75 2.70 -15.83 3.70
N THR A 76 2.96 -17.12 3.71
CA THR A 76 4.09 -17.69 2.98
C THR A 76 3.88 -17.54 1.47
N GLN A 77 4.95 -17.58 0.70
CA GLN A 77 4.81 -17.54 -0.77
C GLN A 77 3.98 -18.71 -1.29
N ASP A 78 4.04 -19.87 -0.63
CA ASP A 78 3.24 -21.04 -1.03
C ASP A 78 1.76 -20.85 -0.74
N GLU A 79 1.40 -20.24 0.39
CA GLU A 79 0.01 -19.83 0.67
C GLU A 79 -0.47 -18.76 -0.32
N CYS A 80 0.38 -17.82 -0.71
CA CYS A 80 0.03 -16.86 -1.76
C CYS A 80 -0.22 -17.55 -3.10
N ARG A 81 0.60 -18.53 -3.51
CA ARG A 81 0.39 -19.32 -4.73
C ARG A 81 -0.89 -20.15 -4.64
N GLU A 82 -1.20 -20.70 -3.47
CA GLU A 82 -2.46 -21.43 -3.24
C GLU A 82 -3.67 -20.51 -3.47
N ILE A 83 -3.65 -19.28 -2.98
CA ILE A 83 -4.70 -18.28 -3.23
C ILE A 83 -4.79 -17.92 -4.71
N VAL A 84 -3.66 -17.74 -5.39
CA VAL A 84 -3.63 -17.44 -6.83
C VAL A 84 -4.29 -18.56 -7.64
N VAL A 85 -3.97 -19.82 -7.35
CA VAL A 85 -4.58 -20.98 -8.01
C VAL A 85 -6.07 -21.06 -7.71
N TYR A 86 -6.45 -20.91 -6.44
CA TYR A 86 -7.86 -20.95 -6.00
C TYR A 86 -8.71 -19.85 -6.66
N ALA A 87 -8.14 -18.65 -6.80
CA ALA A 87 -8.79 -17.54 -7.50
C ALA A 87 -8.92 -17.81 -9.01
N ALA A 88 -7.88 -18.35 -9.64
CA ALA A 88 -7.87 -18.66 -11.07
C ALA A 88 -8.92 -19.70 -11.46
N GLU A 89 -9.18 -20.70 -10.62
CA GLU A 89 -10.29 -21.67 -10.80
C GLU A 89 -11.67 -20.99 -10.81
N ARG A 90 -11.76 -19.75 -10.30
CA ARG A 90 -12.97 -18.90 -10.25
C ARG A 90 -12.94 -17.76 -11.27
N TYR A 91 -11.98 -17.79 -12.18
CA TYR A 91 -11.74 -16.72 -13.15
C TYR A 91 -11.45 -15.36 -12.50
N ILE A 92 -10.87 -15.36 -11.31
CA ILE A 92 -10.47 -14.15 -10.57
C ILE A 92 -8.96 -13.97 -10.68
N ASN A 93 -8.52 -12.82 -11.17
CA ASN A 93 -7.12 -12.39 -11.13
C ASN A 93 -6.81 -11.76 -9.77
N VAL A 94 -5.67 -12.11 -9.17
CA VAL A 94 -5.22 -11.54 -7.90
C VAL A 94 -4.21 -10.45 -8.17
N ILE A 95 -4.54 -9.21 -7.83
CA ILE A 95 -3.64 -8.04 -7.93
C ILE A 95 -3.06 -7.78 -6.54
N PRO A 96 -1.80 -8.11 -6.28
CA PRO A 96 -1.18 -7.85 -4.99
C PRO A 96 -0.80 -6.38 -4.86
N GLU A 97 -0.88 -5.85 -3.63
CA GLU A 97 -0.39 -4.52 -3.29
C GLU A 97 0.72 -4.57 -2.25
N ILE A 98 1.84 -3.91 -2.57
CA ILE A 98 2.88 -3.51 -1.63
C ILE A 98 2.89 -1.98 -1.64
N ASP A 99 2.34 -1.37 -0.62
CA ASP A 99 2.22 0.08 -0.55
C ASP A 99 3.56 0.75 -0.31
N MET A 100 3.85 1.82 -1.07
CA MET A 100 5.10 2.59 -0.99
C MET A 100 4.98 3.97 -1.63
N PRO A 101 5.77 4.96 -1.23
CA PRO A 101 6.80 4.95 -0.18
C PRO A 101 6.25 5.29 1.21
N GLY A 102 4.97 5.68 1.31
CA GLY A 102 4.18 5.75 2.55
C GLY A 102 3.77 4.36 3.03
N HIS A 103 3.05 4.28 4.14
CA HIS A 103 2.51 3.03 4.68
C HIS A 103 3.54 1.89 4.86
N MET A 104 4.79 2.27 5.17
CA MET A 104 5.94 1.38 5.24
C MET A 104 6.51 1.21 6.65
N GLN A 105 5.79 1.64 7.68
CA GLN A 105 6.35 1.62 9.03
C GLN A 105 6.63 0.20 9.53
N ALA A 106 5.85 -0.80 9.13
CA ALA A 106 6.14 -2.20 9.46
C ALA A 106 7.49 -2.67 8.85
N ALA A 107 7.82 -2.22 7.63
CA ALA A 107 9.13 -2.48 7.02
C ALA A 107 10.24 -1.68 7.69
N LEU A 108 9.98 -0.41 8.02
CA LEU A 108 10.94 0.45 8.74
C LEU A 108 11.24 -0.07 10.17
N HIS A 109 10.29 -0.76 10.81
CA HIS A 109 10.53 -1.46 12.07
C HIS A 109 11.67 -2.46 11.94
N VAL A 110 11.71 -3.17 10.84
CA VAL A 110 12.72 -4.21 10.56
C VAL A 110 14.03 -3.60 10.03
N TYR A 111 13.92 -2.65 9.12
CA TYR A 111 15.04 -2.00 8.43
C TYR A 111 15.02 -0.48 8.64
N PRO A 112 15.36 0.00 9.85
CA PRO A 112 15.24 1.42 10.19
C PRO A 112 16.17 2.33 9.37
N ASN A 113 17.24 1.79 8.80
CA ASN A 113 18.14 2.51 7.89
C ASN A 113 17.46 2.95 6.58
N LEU A 114 16.31 2.34 6.21
CA LEU A 114 15.53 2.75 5.04
C LEU A 114 14.68 4.00 5.28
N GLY A 115 14.49 4.40 6.54
CA GLY A 115 13.77 5.62 6.90
C GLY A 115 14.70 6.86 6.98
N CYS A 116 14.08 8.03 7.07
CA CYS A 116 14.81 9.29 7.11
C CYS A 116 15.52 9.56 8.45
N THR A 117 14.96 9.05 9.57
CA THR A 117 15.45 9.33 10.93
C THR A 117 16.28 8.19 11.52
N GLY A 118 16.27 7.00 10.88
CA GLY A 118 17.01 5.83 11.38
C GLY A 118 16.32 5.12 12.56
N GLY A 119 15.10 5.48 12.89
CA GLY A 119 14.29 4.86 13.94
C GLY A 119 14.66 5.29 15.38
N PRO A 120 14.18 4.52 16.38
CA PRO A 120 13.40 3.29 16.24
C PRO A 120 11.97 3.55 15.73
N TYR A 121 11.45 2.60 14.94
CA TYR A 121 10.08 2.63 14.44
C TYR A 121 9.32 1.42 15.00
N PRO A 122 8.25 1.58 15.81
CA PRO A 122 7.39 0.47 16.17
C PRO A 122 6.51 0.09 14.98
N VAL A 123 6.11 -1.18 14.85
CA VAL A 123 4.97 -1.52 13.99
C VAL A 123 3.77 -0.74 14.48
N TRP A 124 3.04 -0.07 13.55
CA TRP A 124 1.99 0.89 13.91
C TRP A 124 0.83 0.22 14.63
N GLN A 125 0.30 0.86 15.66
CA GLN A 125 -0.68 0.27 16.58
C GLN A 125 -2.03 1.01 16.57
N VAL A 126 -2.11 2.07 15.79
CA VAL A 126 -3.26 2.97 15.73
C VAL A 126 -3.75 3.13 14.30
N TRP A 127 -4.89 3.79 14.13
CA TRP A 127 -5.40 4.20 12.83
C TRP A 127 -4.77 5.51 12.38
N GLY A 128 -4.68 5.69 11.08
CA GLY A 128 -4.14 6.88 10.46
C GLY A 128 -2.84 6.61 9.71
N VAL A 129 -2.13 7.68 9.41
CA VAL A 129 -0.95 7.69 8.52
C VAL A 129 0.29 7.99 9.34
N SER A 130 1.31 7.15 9.25
CA SER A 130 2.61 7.42 9.85
C SER A 130 3.34 8.52 9.07
N ASN A 131 4.01 9.41 9.81
CA ASN A 131 4.93 10.37 9.19
C ASN A 131 6.24 9.74 8.71
N ASP A 132 6.54 8.53 9.14
CA ASP A 132 7.77 7.84 8.80
C ASP A 132 7.57 6.99 7.54
N VAL A 133 8.27 7.37 6.49
CA VAL A 133 8.17 6.80 5.14
C VAL A 133 9.55 6.38 4.65
N LEU A 134 9.61 5.60 3.58
CA LEU A 134 10.89 5.26 2.94
C LEU A 134 11.64 6.54 2.55
N CYS A 135 12.94 6.56 2.81
CA CYS A 135 13.78 7.72 2.51
C CYS A 135 14.06 7.84 1.01
N GLY A 136 13.43 8.81 0.33
CA GLY A 136 13.57 8.99 -1.11
C GLY A 136 15.00 9.34 -1.59
N GLY A 137 15.88 9.75 -0.69
CA GLY A 137 17.29 10.03 -0.97
C GLY A 137 18.25 8.89 -0.64
N ASN A 138 17.75 7.77 -0.12
CA ASN A 138 18.57 6.60 0.22
C ASN A 138 18.59 5.59 -0.93
N PRO A 139 19.75 5.31 -1.56
CA PRO A 139 19.84 4.36 -2.66
C PRO A 139 19.46 2.92 -2.27
N GLU A 140 19.61 2.54 -0.99
CA GLU A 140 19.19 1.22 -0.51
C GLU A 140 17.68 1.00 -0.59
N VAL A 141 16.89 2.08 -0.58
CA VAL A 141 15.43 2.01 -0.71
C VAL A 141 15.02 1.42 -2.05
N LEU A 142 15.61 1.84 -3.16
CA LEU A 142 15.29 1.28 -4.47
C LEU A 142 15.73 -0.18 -4.59
N LEU A 143 16.85 -0.55 -3.97
CA LEU A 143 17.28 -1.95 -3.92
C LEU A 143 16.30 -2.80 -3.12
N PHE A 144 15.88 -2.33 -1.95
CA PHE A 144 14.86 -2.98 -1.11
C PHE A 144 13.56 -3.18 -1.90
N ILE A 145 13.03 -2.13 -2.51
CA ILE A 145 11.80 -2.17 -3.31
C ILE A 145 11.91 -3.20 -4.44
N LYS A 146 13.01 -3.16 -5.22
CA LYS A 146 13.23 -4.08 -6.33
C LYS A 146 13.36 -5.54 -5.87
N THR A 147 13.95 -5.78 -4.71
CA THR A 147 14.02 -7.12 -4.10
C THR A 147 12.63 -7.64 -3.74
N VAL A 148 11.82 -6.84 -3.04
CA VAL A 148 10.45 -7.20 -2.65
C VAL A 148 9.56 -7.45 -3.86
N LEU A 149 9.53 -6.50 -4.79
CA LEU A 149 8.69 -6.61 -6.00
C LEU A 149 9.18 -7.72 -6.94
N GLY A 150 10.46 -8.05 -6.93
CA GLY A 150 11.01 -9.19 -7.67
C GLY A 150 10.37 -10.50 -7.23
N GLU A 151 10.40 -10.79 -5.93
CA GLU A 151 9.77 -12.00 -5.39
C GLU A 151 8.23 -11.98 -5.50
N LEU A 152 7.62 -10.78 -5.36
CA LEU A 152 6.18 -10.63 -5.58
C LEU A 152 5.78 -11.01 -7.01
N CYS A 153 6.51 -10.56 -8.02
CA CYS A 153 6.28 -10.91 -9.42
C CYS A 153 6.47 -12.41 -9.71
N ASP A 154 7.33 -13.10 -8.96
CA ASP A 154 7.55 -14.55 -9.11
C ASP A 154 6.40 -15.38 -8.50
N VAL A 155 5.64 -14.78 -7.58
CA VAL A 155 4.50 -15.42 -6.90
C VAL A 155 3.17 -15.10 -7.61
N PHE A 156 2.97 -13.84 -8.00
CA PHE A 156 1.71 -13.37 -8.56
C PHE A 156 1.81 -13.19 -10.09
N PRO A 157 1.03 -13.94 -10.88
CA PRO A 157 1.06 -13.88 -12.34
C PRO A 157 0.32 -12.66 -12.91
N SER A 158 -0.35 -11.87 -12.08
CA SER A 158 -1.10 -10.69 -12.51
C SER A 158 -0.26 -9.77 -13.39
N GLN A 159 -0.84 -9.29 -14.47
CA GLN A 159 -0.22 -8.25 -15.30
C GLN A 159 -0.03 -6.94 -14.52
N PHE A 160 -0.82 -6.71 -13.48
CA PHE A 160 -0.80 -5.50 -12.68
C PHE A 160 -0.25 -5.78 -11.28
N ILE A 161 0.65 -4.92 -10.84
CA ILE A 161 1.16 -4.89 -9.47
C ILE A 161 0.80 -3.51 -8.89
N HIS A 162 0.08 -3.53 -7.78
CA HIS A 162 -0.31 -2.29 -7.10
C HIS A 162 0.78 -1.87 -6.12
N ILE A 163 1.17 -0.61 -6.19
CA ILE A 163 2.26 -0.06 -5.36
C ILE A 163 1.76 0.94 -4.31
N GLY A 164 0.44 1.07 -4.13
CA GLY A 164 -0.14 2.09 -3.28
C GLY A 164 0.11 3.48 -3.80
N GLY A 165 0.98 4.22 -3.13
CA GLY A 165 1.40 5.58 -3.51
C GLY A 165 0.61 6.68 -2.85
N ASP A 166 -0.41 6.31 -2.07
CA ASP A 166 -1.29 7.21 -1.34
C ASP A 166 -0.65 7.75 -0.06
N GLU A 167 -1.22 8.83 0.41
CA GLU A 167 -1.02 9.41 1.74
C GLU A 167 0.45 9.46 2.23
N CYS A 168 1.43 9.60 1.32
CA CYS A 168 2.83 9.67 1.68
C CYS A 168 3.18 11.06 2.26
N PRO A 169 3.34 11.23 3.59
CA PRO A 169 3.67 12.52 4.18
C PRO A 169 5.07 12.99 3.79
N LYS A 170 5.19 14.26 3.41
CA LYS A 170 6.47 14.83 2.96
C LYS A 170 7.29 15.45 4.09
N VAL A 171 6.77 15.44 5.32
CA VAL A 171 7.41 16.14 6.46
C VAL A 171 8.81 15.61 6.76
N ARG A 172 9.06 14.31 6.64
CA ARG A 172 10.39 13.74 6.83
C ARG A 172 11.33 14.13 5.70
N TRP A 173 10.88 14.05 4.46
CA TRP A 173 11.69 14.37 3.29
C TRP A 173 12.14 15.83 3.25
N LYS A 174 11.27 16.77 3.66
CA LYS A 174 11.61 18.20 3.76
C LYS A 174 12.79 18.45 4.69
N ASN A 175 12.94 17.66 5.73
CA ASN A 175 13.98 17.81 6.75
C ASN A 175 15.12 16.79 6.63
N CYS A 176 15.10 15.91 5.64
CA CYS A 176 16.10 14.87 5.44
C CYS A 176 17.21 15.33 4.49
N ALA A 177 18.44 15.40 4.97
CA ALA A 177 19.57 15.81 4.14
C ALA A 177 19.77 14.94 2.89
N LYS A 178 19.53 13.61 3.00
CA LYS A 178 19.61 12.66 1.86
C LYS A 178 18.55 12.99 0.81
N CYS A 179 17.28 13.19 1.23
CA CYS A 179 16.18 13.52 0.31
C CYS A 179 16.44 14.86 -0.39
N GLN A 180 16.87 15.88 0.36
CA GLN A 180 17.17 17.20 -0.20
C GLN A 180 18.40 17.16 -1.13
N ALA A 181 19.38 16.30 -0.85
CA ALA A 181 20.51 16.08 -1.76
C ALA A 181 20.06 15.41 -3.07
N LYS A 182 19.17 14.38 -2.99
CA LYS A 182 18.62 13.70 -4.16
C LYS A 182 17.77 14.65 -5.02
N ILE A 183 16.95 15.50 -4.41
CA ILE A 183 16.17 16.52 -5.12
C ILE A 183 17.10 17.44 -5.96
N ARG A 184 18.22 17.90 -5.36
CA ARG A 184 19.21 18.72 -6.08
C ARG A 184 19.93 17.93 -7.18
N GLU A 185 20.33 16.69 -6.90
CA GLU A 185 20.98 15.80 -7.87
C GLU A 185 20.10 15.59 -9.12
N LEU A 186 18.80 15.37 -8.91
CA LEU A 186 17.84 15.19 -9.99
C LEU A 186 17.44 16.50 -10.69
N GLY A 187 17.86 17.64 -10.17
CA GLY A 187 17.51 18.95 -10.71
C GLY A 187 16.01 19.27 -10.64
N LEU A 188 15.30 18.69 -9.66
CA LEU A 188 13.87 18.90 -9.50
C LEU A 188 13.60 20.39 -9.19
N LYS A 189 12.54 20.92 -9.82
CA LYS A 189 12.15 22.33 -9.65
C LYS A 189 10.67 22.38 -9.31
N ASP A 190 10.32 23.28 -8.42
CA ASP A 190 8.91 23.58 -8.14
C ASP A 190 8.27 24.12 -9.44
N ASP A 191 7.19 23.50 -9.86
CA ASP A 191 6.44 23.87 -11.06
C ASP A 191 5.17 24.67 -10.74
N GLY A 192 5.00 25.04 -9.46
CA GLY A 192 3.84 25.77 -8.96
C GLY A 192 2.61 24.88 -8.72
N HIS A 193 2.66 23.61 -9.10
CA HIS A 193 1.59 22.60 -8.91
C HIS A 193 2.02 21.47 -7.96
N HIS A 194 3.27 21.04 -8.08
CA HIS A 194 3.81 19.92 -7.32
C HIS A 194 5.07 20.33 -6.56
N SER A 195 5.08 20.08 -5.26
CA SER A 195 6.26 20.33 -4.43
C SER A 195 7.45 19.49 -4.89
N LEU A 196 8.65 19.89 -4.50
CA LEU A 196 9.88 19.14 -4.80
C LEU A 196 9.82 17.70 -4.24
N GLU A 197 9.16 17.53 -3.10
CA GLU A 197 8.98 16.23 -2.48
C GLU A 197 7.94 15.38 -3.21
N ASN A 198 6.89 15.96 -3.80
CA ASN A 198 5.97 15.23 -4.67
C ASN A 198 6.71 14.73 -5.92
N GLN A 199 7.56 15.56 -6.50
CA GLN A 199 8.39 15.15 -7.65
C GLN A 199 9.43 14.08 -7.26
N LEU A 200 9.94 14.07 -6.01
CA LEU A 200 10.79 13.00 -5.51
C LEU A 200 10.02 11.68 -5.40
N GLN A 201 8.75 11.71 -4.98
CA GLN A 201 7.90 10.51 -5.00
C GLN A 201 7.69 10.02 -6.44
N THR A 202 7.44 10.93 -7.37
CA THR A 202 7.32 10.59 -8.79
C THR A 202 8.59 9.91 -9.34
N TYR A 203 9.77 10.38 -8.94
CA TYR A 203 11.02 9.71 -9.30
C TYR A 203 11.04 8.25 -8.82
N ILE A 204 10.64 8.00 -7.56
CA ILE A 204 10.56 6.64 -7.02
C ILE A 204 9.55 5.81 -7.84
N ASN A 205 8.36 6.33 -8.08
CA ASN A 205 7.31 5.65 -8.84
C ASN A 205 7.78 5.27 -10.26
N ARG A 206 8.52 6.16 -10.93
CA ARG A 206 9.10 5.88 -12.26
C ARG A 206 10.16 4.79 -12.24
N GLU A 207 11.04 4.77 -11.23
CA GLU A 207 12.03 3.70 -11.05
C GLU A 207 11.34 2.34 -10.82
N VAL A 208 10.27 2.34 -10.02
CA VAL A 208 9.45 1.15 -9.76
C VAL A 208 8.73 0.71 -11.04
N GLU A 209 8.13 1.64 -11.77
CA GLU A 209 7.44 1.34 -13.03
C GLU A 209 8.40 0.72 -14.06
N GLN A 210 9.60 1.28 -14.21
CA GLN A 210 10.62 0.74 -15.11
C GLN A 210 11.02 -0.68 -14.69
N PHE A 211 11.19 -0.93 -13.41
CA PHE A 211 11.48 -2.27 -12.89
C PHE A 211 10.34 -3.24 -13.20
N LEU A 212 9.09 -2.88 -12.92
CA LEU A 212 7.93 -3.71 -13.21
C LEU A 212 7.80 -4.02 -14.71
N LYS A 213 8.04 -3.03 -15.58
CA LYS A 213 8.08 -3.23 -17.04
C LYS A 213 9.17 -4.21 -17.46
N SER A 214 10.35 -4.17 -16.85
CA SER A 214 11.42 -5.14 -17.12
C SER A 214 11.03 -6.57 -16.73
N ARG A 215 10.04 -6.72 -15.84
CA ARG A 215 9.44 -8.00 -15.41
C ARG A 215 8.18 -8.35 -16.20
N GLY A 216 7.81 -7.57 -17.23
CA GLY A 216 6.60 -7.78 -18.03
C GLY A 216 5.30 -7.44 -17.26
N ARG A 217 5.39 -6.56 -16.27
CA ARG A 217 4.26 -6.12 -15.44
C ARG A 217 3.99 -4.63 -15.64
N ASN A 218 2.76 -4.22 -15.36
CA ASN A 218 2.34 -2.82 -15.34
C ASN A 218 2.10 -2.38 -13.90
N LEU A 219 2.44 -1.13 -13.63
CA LEU A 219 2.16 -0.48 -12.36
C LEU A 219 0.66 -0.19 -12.23
N SER A 220 0.09 -0.43 -11.06
CA SER A 220 -1.16 0.16 -10.60
C SER A 220 -0.90 0.94 -9.32
N GLY A 221 -1.66 1.99 -9.05
CA GLY A 221 -1.53 2.77 -7.83
C GLY A 221 -2.75 3.66 -7.60
N TRP A 222 -2.83 4.22 -6.40
CA TRP A 222 -3.86 5.18 -6.05
C TRP A 222 -3.70 6.48 -6.86
N ASP A 223 -4.72 7.34 -6.86
CA ASP A 223 -4.75 8.53 -7.72
C ASP A 223 -3.69 9.60 -7.38
N GLU A 224 -3.02 9.52 -6.22
CA GLU A 224 -1.83 10.32 -5.91
C GLU A 224 -0.66 10.03 -6.83
N THR A 225 -0.59 8.85 -7.43
CA THR A 225 0.48 8.51 -8.38
C THR A 225 0.44 9.34 -9.67
N LEU A 226 -0.70 10.00 -9.95
CA LEU A 226 -0.81 10.97 -11.06
C LEU A 226 0.04 12.22 -10.84
N GLU A 227 0.32 12.56 -9.58
CA GLU A 227 1.07 13.76 -9.22
C GLU A 227 2.52 13.67 -9.71
N GLY A 228 2.78 14.07 -10.96
CA GLY A 228 4.11 14.10 -11.57
C GLY A 228 4.32 13.18 -12.77
N GLY A 229 3.25 12.53 -13.22
CA GLY A 229 3.17 11.79 -14.48
C GLY A 229 3.70 10.38 -14.42
N LEU A 230 2.86 9.45 -14.83
CA LEU A 230 3.16 8.04 -15.10
C LEU A 230 3.11 7.79 -16.61
N THR A 231 3.54 6.61 -17.04
CA THR A 231 3.34 6.21 -18.44
C THR A 231 1.89 5.72 -18.65
N GLU A 232 1.40 5.79 -19.89
CA GLU A 232 0.02 5.38 -20.25
C GLU A 232 -0.33 3.93 -19.87
N SER A 233 0.67 3.07 -19.67
CA SER A 233 0.45 1.67 -19.25
C SER A 233 0.06 1.52 -17.78
N ALA A 234 0.25 2.54 -16.96
CA ALA A 234 -0.13 2.53 -15.56
C ALA A 234 -1.66 2.57 -15.39
N VAL A 235 -2.14 1.88 -14.35
CA VAL A 235 -3.56 1.88 -13.97
C VAL A 235 -3.74 2.71 -12.71
N VAL A 236 -4.69 3.63 -12.73
CA VAL A 236 -4.97 4.54 -11.63
C VAL A 236 -6.24 4.11 -10.91
N MET A 237 -6.16 3.87 -9.60
CA MET A 237 -7.31 3.67 -8.74
C MET A 237 -7.71 5.00 -8.10
N SER A 238 -8.92 5.47 -8.42
CA SER A 238 -9.44 6.75 -7.90
C SER A 238 -10.26 6.52 -6.64
N TRP A 239 -9.69 6.89 -5.47
CA TRP A 239 -10.32 6.69 -4.17
C TRP A 239 -10.76 8.02 -3.51
N ARG A 240 -10.04 9.11 -3.73
CA ARG A 240 -10.34 10.44 -3.18
C ARG A 240 -11.56 11.13 -3.82
N GLY A 241 -12.43 10.37 -4.44
CA GLY A 241 -13.59 10.82 -5.18
C GLY A 241 -13.46 10.50 -6.68
N VAL A 242 -14.27 11.15 -7.51
CA VAL A 242 -14.31 10.83 -8.96
C VAL A 242 -13.30 11.64 -9.79
N ASN A 243 -12.76 12.72 -9.24
CA ASN A 243 -11.95 13.67 -10.03
C ASN A 243 -10.59 13.06 -10.42
N GLY A 244 -9.95 12.29 -9.55
CA GLY A 244 -8.72 11.58 -9.89
C GLY A 244 -8.89 10.63 -11.07
N GLY A 245 -10.01 9.91 -11.12
CA GLY A 245 -10.33 9.03 -12.24
C GLY A 245 -10.61 9.80 -13.54
N ILE A 246 -11.30 10.94 -13.48
CA ILE A 246 -11.53 11.81 -14.65
C ILE A 246 -10.21 12.34 -15.19
N GLU A 247 -9.32 12.78 -14.30
CA GLU A 247 -8.01 13.31 -14.70
C GLU A 247 -7.13 12.21 -15.31
N ALA A 248 -7.09 11.04 -14.70
CA ALA A 248 -6.39 9.87 -15.23
C ALA A 248 -6.88 9.49 -16.63
N ALA A 249 -8.22 9.47 -16.84
CA ALA A 249 -8.81 9.17 -18.14
C ALA A 249 -8.46 10.23 -19.20
N ARG A 250 -8.37 11.51 -18.83
CA ARG A 250 -7.91 12.59 -19.73
C ARG A 250 -6.46 12.41 -20.14
N GLN A 251 -5.65 11.84 -19.28
CA GLN A 251 -4.25 11.49 -19.55
C GLN A 251 -4.08 10.09 -20.19
N HIS A 252 -5.18 9.48 -20.65
CA HIS A 252 -5.22 8.17 -21.33
C HIS A 252 -4.82 6.98 -20.44
N HIS A 253 -4.83 7.12 -19.13
CA HIS A 253 -4.66 5.99 -18.22
C HIS A 253 -5.92 5.13 -18.15
N ARG A 254 -5.73 3.84 -17.88
CA ARG A 254 -6.80 2.97 -17.41
C ARG A 254 -7.18 3.37 -16.00
N VAL A 255 -8.47 3.36 -15.69
CA VAL A 255 -8.99 3.81 -14.40
C VAL A 255 -9.83 2.74 -13.74
N ILE A 256 -9.63 2.58 -12.44
CA ILE A 256 -10.51 1.81 -11.56
C ILE A 256 -11.15 2.81 -10.60
N MET A 257 -12.48 2.87 -10.59
CA MET A 257 -13.23 3.79 -9.74
C MET A 257 -13.55 3.13 -8.40
N THR A 258 -12.99 3.65 -7.32
CA THR A 258 -13.20 3.20 -5.94
C THR A 258 -13.43 4.38 -4.99
N PRO A 259 -14.25 5.37 -5.35
CA PRO A 259 -14.41 6.57 -4.53
C PRO A 259 -14.97 6.22 -3.16
N THR A 260 -14.38 6.79 -2.10
CA THR A 260 -14.71 6.52 -0.70
C THR A 260 -16.19 6.62 -0.40
N ASP A 261 -16.85 7.66 -0.91
CA ASP A 261 -18.26 7.93 -0.63
C ASP A 261 -19.20 6.82 -1.12
N TYR A 262 -18.77 5.97 -2.07
CA TYR A 262 -19.60 4.96 -2.70
C TYR A 262 -19.10 3.53 -2.55
N CYS A 263 -17.79 3.34 -2.42
CA CYS A 263 -17.18 2.02 -2.47
C CYS A 263 -16.60 1.55 -1.13
N TYR A 264 -16.31 2.47 -0.20
CA TYR A 264 -15.81 2.10 1.11
C TYR A 264 -16.97 1.74 2.04
N ILE A 265 -16.88 0.58 2.67
CA ILE A 265 -17.90 0.06 3.59
C ILE A 265 -17.44 0.05 5.03
N ASP A 266 -16.55 0.96 5.37
CA ASP A 266 -15.96 1.16 6.70
C ASP A 266 -16.65 2.28 7.51
N TYR A 267 -17.78 2.79 7.00
CA TYR A 267 -18.62 3.78 7.66
C TYR A 267 -19.67 3.13 8.57
N TYR A 268 -20.20 3.91 9.50
CA TYR A 268 -21.39 3.50 10.24
C TYR A 268 -22.57 3.26 9.29
N GLN A 269 -23.27 2.15 9.48
CA GLN A 269 -24.42 1.78 8.63
C GLN A 269 -25.71 2.52 8.98
N LEU A 270 -25.75 3.19 10.14
CA LEU A 270 -26.92 3.92 10.64
C LEU A 270 -26.50 5.27 11.23
N LYS A 271 -27.41 6.26 11.12
CA LYS A 271 -27.21 7.58 11.77
C LYS A 271 -27.17 7.50 13.30
N ASN A 272 -27.96 6.59 13.90
CA ASN A 272 -27.89 6.29 15.33
C ASN A 272 -26.82 5.21 15.57
N THR A 273 -25.67 5.62 16.07
CA THR A 273 -24.48 4.76 16.23
C THR A 273 -24.36 4.13 17.62
N TRP A 274 -25.33 4.35 18.52
CA TRP A 274 -25.24 3.99 19.95
C TRP A 274 -24.87 2.54 20.22
N ASN A 275 -25.37 1.60 19.43
CA ASN A 275 -25.15 0.16 19.61
C ASN A 275 -24.34 -0.46 18.45
N LEU A 276 -23.67 0.35 17.64
CA LEU A 276 -22.86 -0.15 16.52
C LEU A 276 -21.41 -0.27 16.94
N PRO A 277 -20.66 -1.25 16.38
CA PRO A 277 -19.21 -1.26 16.48
C PRO A 277 -18.64 0.05 15.95
N THR A 278 -17.52 0.49 16.54
CA THR A 278 -16.85 1.71 16.08
C THR A 278 -16.43 1.56 14.62
N ALA A 279 -16.94 2.43 13.75
CA ALA A 279 -16.53 2.49 12.37
C ALA A 279 -15.28 3.39 12.21
N ILE A 280 -14.39 3.00 11.33
CA ILE A 280 -13.11 3.69 11.10
C ILE A 280 -13.30 4.85 10.13
N GLY A 281 -14.09 4.66 9.07
CA GLY A 281 -14.38 5.66 8.06
C GLY A 281 -15.24 6.84 8.54
N GLY A 282 -15.92 6.72 9.67
CA GLY A 282 -16.74 7.79 10.24
C GLY A 282 -18.24 7.60 10.05
N SER A 283 -18.97 8.70 9.88
CA SER A 283 -20.43 8.68 9.73
C SER A 283 -20.86 8.30 8.30
N VAL A 284 -22.04 7.71 8.17
CA VAL A 284 -22.69 7.54 6.86
C VAL A 284 -22.81 8.93 6.20
N PRO A 285 -22.40 9.09 4.94
CA PRO A 285 -22.51 10.34 4.19
C PRO A 285 -23.95 10.85 4.08
#